data_e0a71a2a0779e8f13d58c334453c90e0
#
_entry.id   e0a71a2a0779e8f13d58c334453c90e0
#
_cell.length_a   1.000
_cell.length_b   1.000
_cell.length_c   1.000
_cell.angle_alpha   90.00
_cell.angle_beta   90.00
_cell.angle_gamma   90.00
#
_symmetry.space_group_name_H-M   'P 1'
#
loop_
_entity.id
_entity.type
_entity.pdbx_description
1 polymer ?
#
loop_
_entity_poly.entity_id
_entity_poly.type
_entity_poly.pdbx_seq_one_letter_code
_entity_poly.pdbx_strand_id
1 'polypeptide(L)'
;IVGVGFAANVNGDGEVIALGRDAQTTLAEVPHHIELDRVLITGDAALGQRRGIALNAAHVTIANSDIRDIKDVGQDSQAIAGWNTPGPITIRNNFLEAAGENILFGGAHINIPNVIPSDIIVEDNYLTKDPLWRGTSWTVKNLCELKNARRVLVRRNIMEYNWSGAQAGF
;
A
#
# COMPACT_ATOMS: atom_id res chain seq x y z
N ILE A 1 -0.69 17.06 -1.51
CA ILE A 1 -2.10 16.98 -1.08
C ILE A 1 -2.11 16.91 0.43
N VAL A 2 -2.85 17.79 1.08
CA VAL A 2 -2.85 17.92 2.53
C VAL A 2 -4.28 18.03 3.05
N GLY A 3 -4.63 17.23 4.08
CA GLY A 3 -5.91 17.35 4.80
C GLY A 3 -7.14 17.01 3.97
N VAL A 4 -7.06 16.01 3.09
CA VAL A 4 -8.16 15.62 2.18
C VAL A 4 -8.59 14.19 2.45
N GLY A 5 -9.89 13.93 2.42
CA GLY A 5 -10.46 12.58 2.48
C GLY A 5 -10.76 12.03 1.08
N PHE A 6 -10.44 10.76 0.89
CA PHE A 6 -10.77 9.96 -0.28
C PHE A 6 -11.53 8.72 0.18
N ALA A 7 -12.67 8.46 -0.40
CA ALA A 7 -13.46 7.28 -0.11
C ALA A 7 -13.60 6.43 -1.37
N ALA A 8 -13.59 5.11 -1.21
CA ALA A 8 -13.91 4.19 -2.28
C ALA A 8 -15.32 4.48 -2.81
N ASN A 9 -15.46 4.42 -4.11
CA ASN A 9 -16.74 4.57 -4.80
C ASN A 9 -17.05 3.29 -5.57
N VAL A 10 -17.98 2.56 -5.09
CA VAL A 10 -18.78 1.51 -5.70
C VAL A 10 -18.16 0.13 -5.95
N ASN A 11 -17.10 -0.23 -6.45
CA ASN A 11 -16.88 -1.64 -6.85
C ASN A 11 -15.78 -2.39 -6.09
N GLY A 12 -15.06 -1.71 -5.20
CA GLY A 12 -13.96 -2.33 -4.48
C GLY A 12 -12.74 -2.71 -5.33
N ASP A 13 -12.89 -2.66 -6.63
CA ASP A 13 -11.84 -3.00 -7.59
C ASP A 13 -10.92 -1.80 -7.87
N GLY A 14 -9.66 -2.07 -8.15
CA GLY A 14 -8.68 -1.03 -8.42
C GLY A 14 -8.12 -0.37 -7.16
N GLU A 15 -7.74 0.89 -7.30
CA GLU A 15 -7.14 1.71 -6.26
C GLU A 15 -7.92 3.01 -5.98
N VAL A 16 -7.94 3.45 -4.74
CA VAL A 16 -8.53 4.76 -4.39
C VAL A 16 -7.66 5.88 -4.91
N ILE A 17 -6.34 5.76 -4.80
CA ILE A 17 -5.38 6.71 -5.34
C ILE A 17 -4.36 5.98 -6.22
N ALA A 18 -4.22 6.40 -7.46
CA ALA A 18 -3.14 5.99 -8.36
C ALA A 18 -2.08 7.08 -8.45
N LEU A 19 -0.87 6.83 -7.94
CA LEU A 19 0.30 7.66 -8.15
C LEU A 19 1.14 7.03 -9.27
N GLY A 20 0.92 7.46 -10.49
CA GLY A 20 1.47 6.84 -11.69
C GLY A 20 0.70 5.60 -12.14
N ARG A 21 1.27 4.87 -13.09
CA ARG A 21 0.65 3.70 -13.72
C ARG A 21 1.66 2.56 -13.85
N ASP A 22 1.17 1.34 -13.87
CA ASP A 22 1.99 0.16 -14.16
C ASP A 22 2.47 0.13 -15.62
N ALA A 23 1.72 0.74 -16.55
CA ALA A 23 2.05 0.80 -17.97
C ALA A 23 3.20 1.75 -18.33
N GLN A 24 3.78 2.50 -17.37
CA GLN A 24 4.95 3.34 -17.60
C GLN A 24 6.15 2.48 -18.05
N THR A 25 6.80 2.86 -19.14
CA THR A 25 7.93 2.12 -19.75
C THR A 25 9.26 2.86 -19.68
N THR A 26 9.22 4.14 -19.31
CA THR A 26 10.42 4.99 -19.18
C THR A 26 10.40 5.79 -17.88
N LEU A 27 11.57 6.20 -17.40
CA LEU A 27 11.67 7.07 -16.22
C LEU A 27 11.03 8.45 -16.44
N ALA A 28 10.96 8.92 -17.68
CA ALA A 28 10.36 10.22 -18.00
C ALA A 28 8.83 10.24 -17.82
N GLU A 29 8.20 9.06 -17.83
CA GLU A 29 6.75 8.92 -17.60
C GLU A 29 6.39 8.84 -16.11
N VAL A 30 7.39 8.67 -15.24
CA VAL A 30 7.16 8.48 -13.81
C VAL A 30 6.81 9.82 -13.15
N PRO A 31 5.60 9.98 -12.58
CA PRO A 31 5.29 11.16 -11.79
C PRO A 31 6.19 11.21 -10.55
N HIS A 32 6.53 12.41 -10.11
CA HIS A 32 7.49 12.54 -9.02
C HIS A 32 7.23 13.77 -8.13
N HIS A 33 7.90 13.81 -6.96
CA HIS A 33 7.80 14.87 -5.96
C HIS A 33 6.36 15.03 -5.47
N ILE A 34 5.79 13.93 -4.98
CA ILE A 34 4.42 13.86 -4.48
C ILE A 34 4.45 13.71 -2.97
N GLU A 35 3.68 14.53 -2.30
CA GLU A 35 3.43 14.41 -0.86
C GLU A 35 1.94 14.25 -0.58
N LEU A 36 1.60 13.20 0.19
CA LEU A 36 0.32 13.00 0.81
C LEU A 36 0.52 13.17 2.32
N ASP A 37 -0.04 14.23 2.90
CA ASP A 37 0.08 14.53 4.32
C ASP A 37 -1.29 14.72 4.94
N ARG A 38 -1.55 14.06 6.05
CA ARG A 38 -2.86 14.12 6.75
C ARG A 38 -4.04 13.83 5.83
N VAL A 39 -3.93 12.77 5.02
CA VAL A 39 -5.03 12.31 4.19
C VAL A 39 -5.75 11.14 4.88
N LEU A 40 -7.06 11.06 4.67
CA LEU A 40 -7.87 9.91 5.02
C LEU A 40 -8.23 9.16 3.74
N ILE A 41 -7.91 7.87 3.69
CA ILE A 41 -8.30 6.98 2.60
C ILE A 41 -9.12 5.84 3.20
N THR A 42 -10.37 5.71 2.76
CA THR A 42 -11.27 4.69 3.29
C THR A 42 -11.80 3.81 2.16
N GLY A 43 -11.62 2.51 2.29
CA GLY A 43 -12.27 1.51 1.45
C GLY A 43 -13.77 1.42 1.76
N ASP A 44 -14.49 0.62 0.98
CA ASP A 44 -15.89 0.31 1.29
C ASP A 44 -15.97 -0.78 2.35
N ALA A 45 -16.69 -0.51 3.44
CA ALA A 45 -16.79 -1.42 4.57
C ALA A 45 -17.51 -2.74 4.23
N ALA A 46 -18.41 -2.75 3.24
CA ALA A 46 -19.20 -3.90 2.84
C ALA A 46 -18.63 -4.61 1.61
N LEU A 47 -18.23 -3.85 0.58
CA LEU A 47 -17.71 -4.39 -0.67
C LEU A 47 -16.20 -4.60 -0.65
N GLY A 48 -15.49 -3.88 0.22
CA GLY A 48 -14.04 -3.85 0.28
C GLY A 48 -13.44 -2.86 -0.71
N GLN A 49 -12.12 -2.88 -0.80
CA GLN A 49 -11.31 -2.07 -1.72
C GLN A 49 -9.96 -2.74 -1.90
N ARG A 50 -9.59 -3.02 -3.12
CA ARG A 50 -8.36 -3.76 -3.40
C ARG A 50 -7.10 -2.98 -3.00
N ARG A 51 -7.01 -1.68 -3.31
CA ARG A 51 -5.84 -0.86 -2.92
C ARG A 51 -6.24 0.52 -2.43
N GLY A 52 -5.59 0.95 -1.36
CA GLY A 52 -5.64 2.34 -0.94
C GLY A 52 -4.83 3.21 -1.90
N ILE A 53 -3.53 2.93 -2.03
CA ILE A 53 -2.61 3.65 -2.91
C ILE A 53 -1.85 2.67 -3.80
N ALA A 54 -1.97 2.82 -5.13
CA ALA A 54 -1.04 2.25 -6.10
C ALA A 54 0.11 3.24 -6.32
N LEU A 55 1.32 2.88 -5.84
CA LEU A 55 2.48 3.76 -5.78
C LEU A 55 3.47 3.41 -6.89
N ASN A 56 3.28 4.00 -8.08
CA ASN A 56 4.15 3.87 -9.24
C ASN A 56 4.77 5.23 -9.62
N ALA A 57 5.32 5.90 -8.61
CA ALA A 57 5.87 7.25 -8.68
C ALA A 57 7.24 7.33 -8.01
N ALA A 58 7.96 8.42 -8.17
CA ALA A 58 9.25 8.67 -7.55
C ALA A 58 9.22 9.87 -6.60
N HIS A 59 10.16 9.95 -5.64
CA HIS A 59 10.24 11.03 -4.67
C HIS A 59 8.89 11.24 -3.96
N VAL A 60 8.37 10.17 -3.33
CA VAL A 60 7.05 10.18 -2.69
C VAL A 60 7.19 10.17 -1.18
N THR A 61 6.43 11.04 -0.52
CA THR A 61 6.20 11.00 0.93
C THR A 61 4.73 10.78 1.23
N ILE A 62 4.43 9.77 2.04
CA ILE A 62 3.09 9.51 2.60
C ILE A 62 3.24 9.62 4.11
N ALA A 63 2.62 10.62 4.72
CA ALA A 63 2.84 10.93 6.12
C ALA A 63 1.56 11.30 6.86
N ASN A 64 1.53 11.00 8.18
CA ASN A 64 0.49 11.46 9.12
C ASN A 64 -0.93 11.10 8.67
N SER A 65 -1.08 10.02 7.93
CA SER A 65 -2.29 9.68 7.18
C SER A 65 -2.94 8.41 7.71
N ASP A 66 -4.21 8.23 7.37
CA ASP A 66 -5.03 7.12 7.80
C ASP A 66 -5.58 6.41 6.55
N ILE A 67 -5.20 5.15 6.37
CA ILE A 67 -5.64 4.30 5.26
C ILE A 67 -6.28 3.06 5.86
N ARG A 68 -7.59 2.89 5.67
CA ARG A 68 -8.37 1.84 6.33
C ARG A 68 -9.41 1.18 5.45
N ASP A 69 -9.96 0.08 5.93
CA ASP A 69 -10.96 -0.74 5.22
C ASP A 69 -10.48 -1.26 3.85
N ILE A 70 -9.19 -1.50 3.70
CA ILE A 70 -8.60 -2.02 2.47
C ILE A 70 -8.62 -3.55 2.54
N LYS A 71 -9.54 -4.17 1.80
CA LYS A 71 -9.78 -5.62 1.85
C LYS A 71 -10.45 -6.11 0.58
N ASP A 72 -10.21 -7.35 0.22
CA ASP A 72 -10.77 -7.99 -0.97
C ASP A 72 -11.05 -9.48 -0.71
N VAL A 73 -11.92 -10.08 -1.50
CA VAL A 73 -12.25 -11.49 -1.46
C VAL A 73 -11.63 -12.17 -2.68
N GLY A 74 -10.73 -13.13 -2.44
CA GLY A 74 -10.10 -13.92 -3.51
C GLY A 74 -8.90 -13.25 -4.19
N GLN A 75 -8.59 -11.99 -3.85
CA GLN A 75 -7.43 -11.25 -4.32
C GLN A 75 -6.67 -10.63 -3.15
N ASP A 76 -5.40 -10.32 -3.39
CA ASP A 76 -4.59 -9.56 -2.43
C ASP A 76 -5.02 -8.10 -2.42
N SER A 77 -5.18 -7.54 -1.23
CA SER A 77 -5.48 -6.12 -1.01
C SER A 77 -4.33 -5.43 -0.27
N GLN A 78 -4.03 -4.19 -0.62
CA GLN A 78 -2.92 -3.46 -0.02
C GLN A 78 -3.31 -2.02 0.37
N ALA A 79 -2.95 -1.59 1.58
CA ALA A 79 -3.07 -0.17 1.91
C ALA A 79 -2.15 0.66 1.00
N ILE A 80 -0.91 0.24 0.81
CA ILE A 80 0.06 0.84 -0.11
C ILE A 80 0.78 -0.27 -0.87
N ALA A 81 0.74 -0.23 -2.20
CA ALA A 81 1.53 -1.15 -3.04
C ALA A 81 2.30 -0.40 -4.12
N GLY A 82 3.60 -0.69 -4.25
CA GLY A 82 4.48 -0.09 -5.26
C GLY A 82 5.30 -1.14 -6.00
N TRP A 83 5.36 -1.08 -7.32
CA TRP A 83 6.15 -2.02 -8.13
C TRP A 83 6.92 -1.33 -9.25
N ASN A 84 6.28 -0.48 -10.04
CA ASN A 84 6.92 0.25 -11.15
C ASN A 84 7.39 1.64 -10.66
N THR A 85 8.11 1.65 -9.54
CA THR A 85 8.52 2.85 -8.80
C THR A 85 10.04 2.85 -8.56
N PRO A 86 10.77 3.84 -9.05
CA PRO A 86 12.23 3.91 -8.83
C PRO A 86 12.63 4.35 -7.41
N GLY A 87 11.74 5.03 -6.67
CA GLY A 87 12.04 5.69 -5.40
C GLY A 87 12.67 7.10 -5.57
N PRO A 88 13.18 7.76 -4.49
CA PRO A 88 13.03 7.36 -3.10
C PRO A 88 11.59 7.50 -2.57
N ILE A 89 11.27 6.74 -1.53
CA ILE A 89 9.93 6.69 -0.93
C ILE A 89 10.04 6.78 0.59
N THR A 90 9.21 7.61 1.19
CA THR A 90 9.05 7.69 2.66
C THR A 90 7.61 7.46 3.05
N ILE A 91 7.38 6.46 3.91
CA ILE A 91 6.08 6.14 4.50
C ILE A 91 6.25 6.27 6.02
N ARG A 92 5.69 7.33 6.62
CA ARG A 92 5.93 7.62 8.03
C ARG A 92 4.70 8.11 8.78
N ASN A 93 4.59 7.68 10.03
CA ASN A 93 3.54 8.11 10.97
C ASN A 93 2.13 7.97 10.40
N ASN A 94 1.84 6.80 9.78
CA ASN A 94 0.53 6.50 9.23
C ASN A 94 -0.16 5.39 10.03
N PHE A 95 -1.48 5.41 10.04
CA PHE A 95 -2.31 4.27 10.35
C PHE A 95 -2.63 3.54 9.04
N LEU A 96 -2.26 2.26 8.96
CA LEU A 96 -2.43 1.43 7.77
C LEU A 96 -3.19 0.17 8.13
N GLU A 97 -4.39 0.00 7.59
CA GLU A 97 -5.24 -1.17 7.83
C GLU A 97 -5.62 -1.82 6.50
N ALA A 98 -5.16 -3.05 6.30
CA ALA A 98 -5.48 -3.84 5.12
C ALA A 98 -5.52 -5.34 5.43
N ALA A 99 -6.44 -6.07 4.80
CA ALA A 99 -6.57 -7.52 4.99
C ALA A 99 -5.42 -8.29 4.34
N GLY A 100 -5.06 -7.97 3.11
CA GLY A 100 -3.91 -8.56 2.42
C GLY A 100 -2.59 -8.09 3.01
N GLU A 101 -1.86 -7.26 2.32
CA GLU A 101 -0.65 -6.62 2.84
C GLU A 101 -0.91 -5.16 3.19
N ASN A 102 -0.42 -4.68 4.34
CA ASN A 102 -0.53 -3.26 4.63
C ASN A 102 0.44 -2.45 3.76
N ILE A 103 1.66 -2.99 3.54
CA ILE A 103 2.65 -2.44 2.61
C ILE A 103 3.21 -3.57 1.76
N LEU A 104 3.22 -3.38 0.43
CA LEU A 104 3.85 -4.31 -0.52
C LEU A 104 4.74 -3.56 -1.49
N PHE A 105 5.98 -4.00 -1.64
CA PHE A 105 6.85 -3.57 -2.74
C PHE A 105 7.22 -4.76 -3.66
N GLY A 106 7.01 -4.57 -4.97
CA GLY A 106 7.13 -5.61 -5.99
C GLY A 106 5.81 -6.38 -6.20
N GLY A 107 5.91 -7.64 -6.62
CA GLY A 107 4.76 -8.52 -6.81
C GLY A 107 4.04 -8.36 -8.15
N ALA A 108 4.40 -7.39 -8.97
CA ALA A 108 3.92 -7.21 -10.33
C ALA A 108 5.09 -6.98 -11.29
N HIS A 109 4.81 -7.07 -12.59
CA HIS A 109 5.82 -6.83 -13.62
C HIS A 109 6.27 -5.37 -13.62
N ILE A 110 7.57 -5.15 -13.68
CA ILE A 110 8.16 -3.81 -13.80
C ILE A 110 8.44 -3.56 -15.28
N ASN A 111 7.73 -2.59 -15.85
CA ASN A 111 7.81 -2.28 -17.27
C ASN A 111 8.97 -1.33 -17.63
N ILE A 112 9.49 -0.57 -16.65
CA ILE A 112 10.64 0.32 -16.85
C ILE A 112 11.93 -0.51 -16.72
N PRO A 113 12.76 -0.60 -17.77
CA PRO A 113 13.99 -1.39 -17.73
C PRO A 113 14.90 -0.99 -16.58
N ASN A 114 15.45 -2.00 -15.87
CA ASN A 114 16.41 -1.85 -14.77
C ASN A 114 15.89 -1.09 -13.53
N VAL A 115 14.59 -0.82 -13.44
CA VAL A 115 13.99 -0.25 -12.24
C VAL A 115 13.76 -1.36 -11.20
N ILE A 116 14.11 -1.07 -9.98
CA ILE A 116 13.76 -1.83 -8.77
C ILE A 116 13.31 -0.79 -7.74
N PRO A 117 12.18 -0.99 -7.06
CA PRO A 117 11.77 -0.14 -5.94
C PRO A 117 12.93 0.05 -4.96
N SER A 118 13.34 1.29 -4.73
CA SER A 118 14.62 1.58 -4.05
C SER A 118 14.51 2.75 -3.09
N ASP A 119 15.43 2.79 -2.11
CA ASP A 119 15.57 3.90 -1.18
C ASP A 119 14.27 4.16 -0.42
N ILE A 120 13.75 3.10 0.22
CA ILE A 120 12.45 3.08 0.86
C ILE A 120 12.63 3.19 2.37
N ILE A 121 11.95 4.14 2.98
CA ILE A 121 11.88 4.30 4.44
C ILE A 121 10.43 4.05 4.89
N VAL A 122 10.26 3.09 5.80
CA VAL A 122 8.99 2.77 6.45
C VAL A 122 9.19 2.93 7.94
N GLU A 123 8.70 4.02 8.52
CA GLU A 123 8.99 4.32 9.92
C GLU A 123 7.81 4.92 10.69
N ASP A 124 7.74 4.60 11.97
CA ASP A 124 6.77 5.17 12.91
C ASP A 124 5.30 4.92 12.51
N ASN A 125 5.02 3.89 11.68
CA ASN A 125 3.67 3.56 11.27
C ASN A 125 3.03 2.53 12.21
N TYR A 126 1.70 2.51 12.21
CA TYR A 126 0.91 1.45 12.80
C TYR A 126 0.27 0.62 11.68
N LEU A 127 0.74 -0.61 11.50
CA LEU A 127 0.24 -1.56 10.52
C LEU A 127 -0.65 -2.57 11.24
N THR A 128 -1.90 -2.68 10.83
CA THR A 128 -2.86 -3.53 11.53
C THR A 128 -3.89 -4.17 10.58
N LYS A 129 -4.62 -5.12 11.10
CA LYS A 129 -5.81 -5.70 10.49
C LYS A 129 -6.96 -5.65 11.51
N ASP A 130 -8.17 -5.36 11.04
CA ASP A 130 -9.33 -5.39 11.94
C ASP A 130 -9.58 -6.83 12.43
N PRO A 131 -9.53 -7.10 13.74
CA PRO A 131 -9.84 -8.42 14.28
C PRO A 131 -11.21 -8.98 13.89
N LEU A 132 -12.16 -8.11 13.56
CA LEU A 132 -13.49 -8.52 13.07
C LEU A 132 -13.45 -9.20 11.70
N TRP A 133 -12.37 -9.07 10.96
CA TRP A 133 -12.21 -9.79 9.69
C TRP A 133 -11.81 -11.26 9.88
N ARG A 134 -11.46 -11.66 11.09
CA ARG A 134 -11.07 -13.04 11.37
C ARG A 134 -12.25 -14.00 11.20
N GLY A 135 -12.05 -15.02 10.39
CA GLY A 135 -13.11 -16.02 10.09
C GLY A 135 -14.13 -15.56 9.04
N THR A 136 -13.91 -14.41 8.42
CA THR A 136 -14.71 -13.92 7.28
C THR A 136 -14.11 -14.42 5.95
N SER A 137 -14.68 -13.98 4.84
CA SER A 137 -14.22 -14.30 3.48
C SER A 137 -13.07 -13.41 2.98
N TRP A 138 -12.68 -12.36 3.73
CA TRP A 138 -11.59 -11.48 3.33
C TRP A 138 -10.26 -12.24 3.22
N THR A 139 -9.53 -11.99 2.15
CA THR A 139 -8.20 -12.58 1.92
C THR A 139 -7.18 -11.93 2.82
N VAL A 140 -6.65 -12.70 3.79
CA VAL A 140 -5.70 -12.19 4.80
C VAL A 140 -4.30 -12.72 4.53
N LYS A 141 -3.30 -11.81 4.54
CA LYS A 141 -1.89 -12.13 4.33
C LYS A 141 -0.98 -11.40 5.34
N ASN A 142 0.15 -10.87 4.86
CA ASN A 142 1.20 -10.28 5.68
C ASN A 142 0.91 -8.81 6.04
N LEU A 143 1.62 -8.28 7.02
CA LEU A 143 1.58 -6.84 7.33
C LEU A 143 2.55 -6.02 6.45
N CYS A 144 3.71 -6.58 6.12
CA CYS A 144 4.69 -5.93 5.26
C CYS A 144 5.40 -6.98 4.40
N GLU A 145 5.43 -6.77 3.09
CA GLU A 145 6.04 -7.71 2.16
C GLU A 145 6.93 -7.01 1.14
N LEU A 146 8.14 -7.55 0.97
CA LEU A 146 9.13 -7.07 0.01
C LEU A 146 9.45 -8.18 -1.00
N LYS A 147 8.76 -8.20 -2.13
CA LYS A 147 9.01 -9.18 -3.21
C LYS A 147 10.13 -8.71 -4.13
N ASN A 148 10.25 -7.42 -4.34
CA ASN A 148 11.32 -6.83 -5.14
C ASN A 148 11.56 -5.40 -4.64
N ALA A 149 12.59 -5.21 -3.84
CA ALA A 149 12.98 -3.90 -3.32
C ALA A 149 14.45 -3.91 -2.89
N ARG A 150 15.09 -2.75 -2.86
CA ARG A 150 16.47 -2.62 -2.38
C ARG A 150 16.69 -1.33 -1.59
N ARG A 151 17.64 -1.35 -0.67
CA ARG A 151 17.96 -0.26 0.25
C ARG A 151 16.71 0.20 1.02
N VAL A 152 16.10 -0.77 1.72
CA VAL A 152 14.89 -0.54 2.50
C VAL A 152 15.24 -0.44 3.97
N LEU A 153 14.73 0.59 4.64
CA LEU A 153 14.82 0.78 6.08
C LEU A 153 13.41 0.67 6.69
N VAL A 154 13.20 -0.34 7.51
CA VAL A 154 11.95 -0.53 8.26
C VAL A 154 12.29 -0.36 9.74
N ARG A 155 11.73 0.65 10.41
CA ARG A 155 12.04 0.91 11.82
C ARG A 155 10.90 1.57 12.60
N ARG A 156 10.83 1.27 13.89
CA ARG A 156 9.89 1.87 14.84
C ARG A 156 8.41 1.76 14.44
N ASN A 157 8.05 0.76 13.65
CA ASN A 157 6.66 0.49 13.32
C ASN A 157 6.05 -0.42 14.39
N ILE A 158 4.76 -0.26 14.63
CA ILE A 158 3.94 -1.21 15.38
C ILE A 158 3.22 -2.08 14.34
N MET A 159 3.32 -3.40 14.49
CA MET A 159 2.72 -4.38 13.59
C MET A 159 1.89 -5.37 14.40
N GLU A 160 0.56 -5.34 14.27
CA GLU A 160 -0.35 -6.12 15.09
C GLU A 160 -1.42 -6.85 14.26
N TYR A 161 -2.01 -7.86 14.88
CA TYR A 161 -3.17 -8.60 14.37
C TYR A 161 -2.93 -9.26 13.02
N ASN A 162 -1.86 -10.03 12.93
CA ASN A 162 -1.70 -10.95 11.81
C ASN A 162 -2.15 -12.38 12.21
N TRP A 163 -2.79 -13.09 11.29
CA TRP A 163 -3.20 -14.48 11.48
C TRP A 163 -3.13 -15.23 10.15
N SER A 164 -3.06 -16.57 10.24
CA SER A 164 -3.14 -17.43 9.06
C SER A 164 -4.53 -17.31 8.43
N GLY A 165 -4.56 -16.90 7.18
CA GLY A 165 -5.77 -16.76 6.37
C GLY A 165 -5.57 -17.44 5.01
N ALA A 166 -5.55 -16.66 3.92
CA ALA A 166 -5.36 -17.18 2.57
C ALA A 166 -3.93 -17.66 2.29
N GLN A 167 -2.93 -17.14 3.00
CA GLN A 167 -1.54 -17.55 2.86
C GLN A 167 -0.89 -17.68 4.23
N ALA A 168 -0.13 -18.75 4.43
CA ALA A 168 0.74 -18.86 5.59
C ALA A 168 1.89 -17.84 5.46
N GLY A 169 2.12 -17.05 6.48
CA GLY A 169 3.12 -16.00 6.50
C GLY A 169 3.22 -15.36 7.87
N PHE A 170 4.04 -14.34 8.00
CA PHE A 170 4.44 -13.70 9.25
C PHE A 170 3.83 -12.33 9.41
#